data_2b91515cf5d030a8bcb586f9912cfde9
#
_entry.id   2b91515cf5d030a8bcb586f9912cfde9
#
_cell.length_a   1.000
_cell.length_b   1.000
_cell.length_c   1.000
_cell.angle_alpha   90.00
_cell.angle_beta   90.00
_cell.angle_gamma   90.00
#
_symmetry.space_group_name_H-M   'P 1'
#
loop_
_entity.id
_entity.type
_entity.pdbx_description
1 polymer ?
#
loop_
_entity_poly.entity_id
_entity_poly.type
_entity_poly.pdbx_seq_one_letter_code
_entity_poly.pdbx_strand_id
1 'polypeptide(L)'
;MSDYQETLYQGYGQRFSIDNMLHEVRTEHQHLVIFENARMGRVMALDGVIQTTEADEFIYHEMLTHVPILAHGAARRVLIIGGGDGGMLREVAKHKSVERITMVEIDGTVVDMCKEFLPNHSQGAFDDPRLNLVIDDGMRFVATTEERFDVIISDSTDPIGPGEVL
;
A
#
# COMPACT_ATOMS: atom_id res chain seq x y z
N MET A 1 -25.14 -2.11 -14.40
CA MET A 1 -24.22 -2.05 -13.29
C MET A 1 -23.20 -3.13 -13.52
N SER A 2 -21.95 -2.78 -13.61
CA SER A 2 -20.86 -3.76 -13.71
C SER A 2 -20.39 -4.11 -12.30
N ASP A 3 -19.84 -5.31 -12.14
CA ASP A 3 -19.34 -5.77 -10.85
C ASP A 3 -17.85 -6.11 -11.00
N TYR A 4 -17.10 -5.88 -9.94
CA TYR A 4 -15.75 -6.38 -9.77
C TYR A 4 -15.81 -7.65 -8.92
N GLN A 5 -15.25 -8.73 -9.43
CA GLN A 5 -15.17 -10.01 -8.75
C GLN A 5 -13.71 -10.34 -8.47
N GLU A 6 -13.37 -10.47 -7.21
CA GLU A 6 -12.04 -10.92 -6.79
C GLU A 6 -11.75 -12.35 -7.25
N THR A 7 -10.48 -12.61 -7.61
CA THR A 7 -10.06 -13.89 -8.21
C THR A 7 -8.98 -14.62 -7.40
N LEU A 8 -8.70 -14.20 -6.16
CA LEU A 8 -7.62 -14.75 -5.34
C LEU A 8 -7.79 -16.25 -5.04
N TYR A 9 -9.01 -16.68 -4.70
CA TYR A 9 -9.31 -18.09 -4.39
C TYR A 9 -10.38 -18.65 -5.30
N GLN A 10 -10.23 -19.93 -5.66
CA GLN A 10 -11.26 -20.62 -6.40
C GLN A 10 -12.50 -20.88 -5.51
N GLY A 11 -13.65 -20.37 -5.93
CA GLY A 11 -14.92 -20.56 -5.23
C GLY A 11 -15.16 -19.67 -4.01
N TYR A 12 -14.23 -18.77 -3.71
CA TYR A 12 -14.37 -17.76 -2.65
C TYR A 12 -13.73 -16.45 -3.09
N GLY A 13 -14.38 -15.35 -2.85
CA GLY A 13 -13.86 -14.00 -3.16
C GLY A 13 -14.89 -12.92 -2.87
N GLN A 14 -14.43 -11.70 -2.83
CA GLN A 14 -15.26 -10.52 -2.64
C GLN A 14 -15.87 -10.08 -3.96
N ARG A 15 -17.07 -9.52 -3.92
CA ARG A 15 -17.75 -8.93 -5.07
C ARG A 15 -18.21 -7.51 -4.73
N PHE A 16 -17.82 -6.58 -5.57
CA PHE A 16 -18.18 -5.17 -5.44
C PHE A 16 -18.97 -4.72 -6.66
N SER A 17 -20.05 -3.94 -6.46
CA SER A 17 -20.65 -3.18 -7.55
C SER A 17 -19.71 -2.04 -7.93
N ILE A 18 -19.53 -1.81 -9.21
CA ILE A 18 -18.79 -0.65 -9.73
C ILE A 18 -19.81 0.44 -10.04
N ASP A 19 -19.77 1.53 -9.27
CA ASP A 19 -20.60 2.70 -9.54
C ASP A 19 -19.94 3.60 -10.59
N ASN A 20 -18.61 3.75 -10.51
CA ASN A 20 -17.81 4.48 -11.48
C ASN A 20 -16.42 3.87 -11.59
N MET A 21 -15.96 3.62 -12.81
CA MET A 21 -14.56 3.22 -13.05
C MET A 21 -13.72 4.48 -13.12
N LEU A 22 -12.76 4.63 -12.21
CA LEU A 22 -11.89 5.81 -12.13
C LEU A 22 -10.64 5.62 -12.97
N HIS A 23 -9.98 4.47 -12.84
CA HIS A 23 -8.75 4.20 -13.55
C HIS A 23 -8.52 2.70 -13.76
N GLU A 24 -7.90 2.34 -14.89
CA GLU A 24 -7.46 0.97 -15.17
C GLU A 24 -6.19 1.03 -16.01
N VAL A 25 -5.12 0.39 -15.56
CA VAL A 25 -3.85 0.33 -16.28
C VAL A 25 -3.14 -1.00 -16.05
N ARG A 26 -2.43 -1.49 -17.06
CA ARG A 26 -1.48 -2.59 -16.95
C ARG A 26 -0.07 -2.06 -17.05
N THR A 27 0.72 -2.30 -16.01
CA THR A 27 2.15 -2.00 -15.99
C THR A 27 2.95 -3.25 -16.37
N GLU A 28 4.26 -3.17 -16.30
CA GLU A 28 5.13 -4.35 -16.41
C GLU A 28 5.05 -5.26 -15.17
N HIS A 29 4.57 -4.73 -14.04
CA HIS A 29 4.49 -5.45 -12.77
C HIS A 29 3.09 -6.02 -12.51
N GLN A 30 2.02 -5.26 -12.79
CA GLN A 30 0.69 -5.64 -12.36
C GLN A 30 -0.44 -4.95 -13.14
N HIS A 31 -1.65 -5.45 -12.97
CA HIS A 31 -2.88 -4.85 -13.48
C HIS A 31 -3.59 -4.08 -12.35
N LEU A 32 -3.51 -2.76 -12.39
CA LEU A 32 -4.12 -1.87 -11.40
C LEU A 32 -5.50 -1.43 -11.88
N VAL A 33 -6.50 -1.51 -10.98
CA VAL A 33 -7.87 -1.04 -11.19
C VAL A 33 -8.30 -0.21 -9.98
N ILE A 34 -8.85 0.99 -10.22
CA ILE A 34 -9.43 1.85 -9.19
C ILE A 34 -10.86 2.21 -9.59
N PHE A 35 -11.81 1.97 -8.71
CA PHE A 35 -13.23 2.25 -8.95
C PHE A 35 -13.93 2.79 -7.69
N GLU A 36 -15.10 3.38 -7.88
CA GLU A 36 -15.97 3.83 -6.80
C GLU A 36 -17.04 2.79 -6.50
N ASN A 37 -17.30 2.62 -5.20
CA ASN A 37 -18.39 1.83 -4.64
C ASN A 37 -19.10 2.66 -3.58
N ALA A 38 -20.44 2.76 -3.65
CA ALA A 38 -21.24 3.63 -2.78
C ALA A 38 -21.05 3.35 -1.27
N ARG A 39 -20.67 2.14 -0.90
CA ARG A 39 -20.49 1.73 0.51
C ARG A 39 -19.03 1.79 0.95
N MET A 40 -18.12 1.39 0.08
CA MET A 40 -16.70 1.21 0.41
C MET A 40 -15.84 2.42 0.01
N GLY A 41 -16.44 3.42 -0.66
CA GLY A 41 -15.68 4.52 -1.21
C GLY A 41 -14.86 4.09 -2.42
N ARG A 42 -13.66 4.63 -2.57
CA ARG A 42 -12.75 4.21 -3.63
C ARG A 42 -12.06 2.91 -3.25
N VAL A 43 -12.01 2.01 -4.20
CA VAL A 43 -11.48 0.66 -4.06
C VAL A 43 -10.34 0.49 -5.05
N MET A 44 -9.22 -0.06 -4.59
CA MET A 44 -8.10 -0.44 -5.44
C MET A 44 -7.94 -1.96 -5.47
N ALA A 45 -7.74 -2.49 -6.67
CA ALA A 45 -7.39 -3.88 -6.89
C ALA A 45 -6.12 -4.00 -7.73
N LEU A 46 -5.29 -5.01 -7.41
CA LEU A 46 -4.10 -5.39 -8.17
C LEU A 46 -4.24 -6.84 -8.59
N ASP A 47 -4.03 -7.12 -9.88
CA ASP A 47 -4.10 -8.46 -10.47
C ASP A 47 -5.36 -9.27 -10.12
N GLY A 48 -6.49 -8.58 -9.99
CA GLY A 48 -7.76 -9.22 -9.67
C GLY A 48 -8.04 -9.39 -8.17
N VAL A 49 -7.17 -8.89 -7.29
CA VAL A 49 -7.28 -8.97 -5.83
C VAL A 49 -7.52 -7.59 -5.24
N ILE A 50 -8.53 -7.45 -4.38
CA ILE A 50 -8.78 -6.20 -3.65
C ILE A 50 -7.65 -5.97 -2.65
N GLN A 51 -7.00 -4.82 -2.76
CA GLN A 51 -5.91 -4.43 -1.87
C GLN A 51 -6.40 -3.52 -0.75
N THR A 52 -7.22 -2.51 -1.09
CA THR A 52 -7.64 -1.51 -0.11
C THR A 52 -8.95 -0.86 -0.51
N THR A 53 -9.69 -0.36 0.48
CA THR A 53 -10.88 0.48 0.31
C THR A 53 -10.83 1.67 1.26
N GLU A 54 -11.42 2.81 0.89
CA GLU A 54 -11.47 3.99 1.77
C GLU A 54 -12.23 3.75 3.08
N ALA A 55 -13.13 2.77 3.11
CA ALA A 55 -13.98 2.53 4.29
C ALA A 55 -13.27 1.80 5.42
N ASP A 56 -12.30 0.94 5.13
CA ASP A 56 -11.69 0.03 6.13
C ASP A 56 -10.16 -0.02 6.13
N GLU A 57 -9.49 0.68 5.20
CA GLU A 57 -8.02 0.71 5.08
C GLU A 57 -7.32 1.04 6.40
N PHE A 58 -7.93 1.92 7.20
CA PHE A 58 -7.33 2.40 8.44
C PHE A 58 -7.09 1.26 9.45
N ILE A 59 -7.93 0.22 9.45
CA ILE A 59 -7.78 -0.92 10.38
C ILE A 59 -6.45 -1.62 10.13
N TYR A 60 -6.15 -1.89 8.88
CA TYR A 60 -4.92 -2.53 8.46
C TYR A 60 -3.70 -1.63 8.67
N HIS A 61 -3.73 -0.41 8.17
CA HIS A 61 -2.61 0.52 8.22
C HIS A 61 -2.24 0.92 9.65
N GLU A 62 -3.23 1.18 10.51
CA GLU A 62 -2.97 1.51 11.91
C GLU A 62 -2.36 0.31 12.66
N MET A 63 -2.87 -0.90 12.47
CA MET A 63 -2.39 -2.08 13.19
C MET A 63 -0.97 -2.45 12.79
N LEU A 64 -0.66 -2.49 11.49
CA LEU A 64 0.69 -2.80 11.02
C LEU A 64 1.71 -1.72 11.38
N THR A 65 1.29 -0.48 11.51
CA THR A 65 2.18 0.65 11.83
C THR A 65 2.36 0.83 13.33
N HIS A 66 1.26 1.04 14.05
CA HIS A 66 1.36 1.49 15.43
C HIS A 66 1.84 0.40 16.38
N VAL A 67 1.43 -0.86 16.14
CA VAL A 67 1.81 -1.96 17.03
C VAL A 67 3.34 -2.14 17.12
N PRO A 68 4.09 -2.30 16.01
CA PRO A 68 5.54 -2.48 16.10
C PRO A 68 6.28 -1.21 16.54
N ILE A 69 5.85 -0.01 16.10
CA ILE A 69 6.52 1.24 16.49
C ILE A 69 6.37 1.50 17.99
N LEU A 70 5.17 1.31 18.55
CA LEU A 70 4.91 1.50 19.96
C LEU A 70 5.58 0.39 20.81
N ALA A 71 5.60 -0.85 20.33
CA ALA A 71 6.30 -1.95 21.01
C ALA A 71 7.82 -1.73 21.07
N HIS A 72 8.41 -1.15 20.02
CA HIS A 72 9.82 -0.77 20.00
C HIS A 72 10.12 0.39 20.99
N GLY A 73 9.21 1.34 21.12
CA GLY A 73 9.24 2.44 22.10
C GLY A 73 10.20 3.58 21.76
N ALA A 74 11.15 3.39 20.84
CA ALA A 74 12.17 4.41 20.49
C ALA A 74 12.54 4.37 18.99
N ALA A 75 11.62 3.92 18.12
CA ALA A 75 11.86 3.83 16.69
C ALA A 75 12.12 5.21 16.08
N ARG A 76 13.22 5.31 15.34
CA ARG A 76 13.65 6.54 14.63
C ARG A 76 13.72 6.34 13.13
N ARG A 77 14.06 5.13 12.67
CA ARG A 77 14.19 4.78 11.27
C ARG A 77 13.26 3.63 10.94
N VAL A 78 12.32 3.88 10.04
CA VAL A 78 11.31 2.91 9.63
C VAL A 78 11.49 2.62 8.15
N LEU A 79 11.49 1.33 7.80
CA LEU A 79 11.39 0.86 6.42
C LEU A 79 9.98 0.35 6.17
N ILE A 80 9.39 0.78 5.06
CA ILE A 80 8.15 0.25 4.50
C ILE A 80 8.52 -0.45 3.19
N ILE A 81 8.14 -1.72 3.03
CA ILE A 81 8.28 -2.47 1.78
C ILE A 81 6.89 -2.62 1.18
N GLY A 82 6.67 -2.06 -0.01
CA GLY A 82 5.35 -1.87 -0.59
C GLY A 82 4.67 -0.60 -0.09
N GLY A 83 3.36 -0.63 0.06
CA GLY A 83 2.56 0.48 0.60
C GLY A 83 2.34 1.63 -0.37
N GLY A 84 2.33 1.36 -1.69
CA GLY A 84 2.18 2.37 -2.74
C GLY A 84 0.93 3.23 -2.64
N ASP A 85 -0.09 2.82 -1.89
CA ASP A 85 -1.28 3.63 -1.61
C ASP A 85 -1.04 4.79 -0.62
N GLY A 86 0.06 4.73 0.14
CA GLY A 86 0.47 5.76 1.09
C GLY A 86 -0.25 5.72 2.44
N GLY A 87 -1.14 4.77 2.69
CA GLY A 87 -1.84 4.64 3.96
C GLY A 87 -0.87 4.27 5.10
N MET A 88 0.02 3.31 4.84
CA MET A 88 1.08 2.95 5.78
C MET A 88 2.02 4.12 6.07
N LEU A 89 2.42 4.84 5.03
CA LEU A 89 3.26 6.03 5.14
C LEU A 89 2.60 7.11 6.00
N ARG A 90 1.30 7.36 5.81
CA ARG A 90 0.51 8.30 6.63
C ARG A 90 0.58 7.93 8.10
N GLU A 91 0.41 6.67 8.43
CA GLU A 91 0.41 6.21 9.83
C GLU A 91 1.81 6.31 10.46
N VAL A 92 2.87 5.95 9.72
CA VAL A 92 4.25 6.13 10.19
C VAL A 92 4.56 7.61 10.43
N ALA A 93 4.11 8.50 9.55
CA ALA A 93 4.36 9.94 9.65
C ALA A 93 3.74 10.60 10.91
N LYS A 94 2.70 9.99 11.50
CA LYS A 94 2.12 10.45 12.78
C LYS A 94 3.07 10.30 13.97
N HIS A 95 4.06 9.40 13.89
CA HIS A 95 5.04 9.17 14.94
C HIS A 95 6.15 10.22 14.91
N LYS A 96 6.13 11.16 15.87
CA LYS A 96 7.12 12.25 15.96
C LYS A 96 8.52 11.79 16.33
N SER A 97 8.67 10.60 16.90
CA SER A 97 9.97 9.98 17.20
C SER A 97 10.68 9.47 15.94
N VAL A 98 9.93 9.20 14.88
CA VAL A 98 10.49 8.74 13.61
C VAL A 98 11.16 9.91 12.90
N GLU A 99 12.46 9.77 12.63
CA GLU A 99 13.31 10.78 12.02
C GLU A 99 13.50 10.54 10.52
N ARG A 100 13.38 9.29 10.08
CA ARG A 100 13.53 8.88 8.67
C ARG A 100 12.58 7.75 8.34
N ILE A 101 11.92 7.88 7.21
CA ILE A 101 11.03 6.88 6.61
C ILE A 101 11.61 6.52 5.25
N THR A 102 11.99 5.27 5.06
CA THR A 102 12.34 4.76 3.73
C THR A 102 11.19 3.88 3.27
N MET A 103 10.65 4.15 2.10
CA MET A 103 9.57 3.39 1.50
C MET A 103 10.06 2.87 0.15
N VAL A 104 9.98 1.55 -0.05
CA VAL A 104 10.43 0.87 -1.27
C VAL A 104 9.23 0.24 -1.95
N GLU A 105 8.85 0.78 -3.09
CA GLU A 105 7.72 0.32 -3.90
C GLU A 105 8.22 -0.13 -5.27
N ILE A 106 7.78 -1.30 -5.71
CA ILE A 106 8.24 -1.89 -6.97
C ILE A 106 7.65 -1.16 -8.18
N ASP A 107 6.43 -0.66 -8.05
CA ASP A 107 5.69 -0.03 -9.15
C ASP A 107 5.40 1.44 -8.87
N GLY A 108 6.20 2.34 -9.44
CA GLY A 108 5.98 3.78 -9.33
C GLY A 108 4.62 4.25 -9.86
N THR A 109 4.03 3.50 -10.80
CA THR A 109 2.69 3.82 -11.33
C THR A 109 1.63 3.68 -10.24
N VAL A 110 1.74 2.70 -9.35
CA VAL A 110 0.82 2.57 -8.21
C VAL A 110 0.86 3.81 -7.34
N VAL A 111 2.06 4.30 -7.00
CA VAL A 111 2.23 5.52 -6.20
C VAL A 111 1.58 6.72 -6.87
N ASP A 112 1.82 6.92 -8.17
CA ASP A 112 1.27 8.05 -8.90
C ASP A 112 -0.26 8.00 -9.00
N MET A 113 -0.81 6.82 -9.30
CA MET A 113 -2.26 6.63 -9.39
C MET A 113 -2.93 6.76 -8.03
N CYS A 114 -2.30 6.28 -6.95
CA CYS A 114 -2.85 6.43 -5.60
C CYS A 114 -2.82 7.88 -5.12
N LYS A 115 -1.79 8.66 -5.46
CA LYS A 115 -1.79 10.12 -5.21
C LYS A 115 -2.95 10.82 -5.91
N GLU A 116 -3.28 10.42 -7.12
CA GLU A 116 -4.34 11.04 -7.92
C GLU A 116 -5.74 10.54 -7.50
N PHE A 117 -5.91 9.24 -7.39
CA PHE A 117 -7.23 8.62 -7.23
C PHE A 117 -7.56 8.19 -5.81
N LEU A 118 -6.58 8.04 -4.91
CA LEU A 118 -6.76 7.65 -3.49
C LEU A 118 -6.13 8.67 -2.52
N PRO A 119 -6.34 10.00 -2.70
CA PRO A 119 -5.66 11.01 -1.88
C PRO A 119 -5.98 10.89 -0.39
N ASN A 120 -7.11 10.27 -0.02
CA ASN A 120 -7.51 10.06 1.37
C ASN A 120 -6.64 9.02 2.09
N HIS A 121 -5.98 8.10 1.36
CA HIS A 121 -5.06 7.13 1.94
C HIS A 121 -3.80 7.82 2.46
N SER A 122 -3.10 8.53 1.61
CA SER A 122 -1.84 9.17 1.99
C SER A 122 -2.00 10.49 2.76
N GLN A 123 -3.11 11.22 2.53
CA GLN A 123 -3.38 12.54 3.13
C GLN A 123 -2.18 13.49 3.07
N GLY A 124 -1.43 13.46 1.96
CA GLY A 124 -0.25 14.30 1.74
C GLY A 124 1.05 13.75 2.36
N ALA A 125 1.05 12.55 2.93
CA ALA A 125 2.26 11.98 3.54
C ALA A 125 3.42 11.77 2.56
N PHE A 126 3.16 11.67 1.27
CA PHE A 126 4.22 11.64 0.25
C PHE A 126 5.07 12.91 0.18
N ASP A 127 4.60 14.02 0.75
CA ASP A 127 5.34 15.27 0.85
C ASP A 127 6.08 15.42 2.19
N ASP A 128 6.05 14.41 3.07
CA ASP A 128 6.76 14.45 4.35
C ASP A 128 8.28 14.54 4.12
N PRO A 129 8.96 15.55 4.68
CA PRO A 129 10.39 15.76 4.46
C PRO A 129 11.28 14.62 4.99
N ARG A 130 10.75 13.73 5.82
CA ARG A 130 11.45 12.55 6.34
C ARG A 130 11.41 11.37 5.36
N LEU A 131 10.55 11.43 4.33
CA LEU A 131 10.37 10.35 3.36
C LEU A 131 11.56 10.27 2.41
N ASN A 132 12.06 9.06 2.22
CA ASN A 132 12.90 8.62 1.12
C ASN A 132 12.13 7.54 0.34
N LEU A 133 11.46 7.95 -0.73
CA LEU A 133 10.76 7.02 -1.63
C LEU A 133 11.75 6.45 -2.64
N VAL A 134 11.82 5.13 -2.71
CA VAL A 134 12.66 4.36 -3.62
C VAL A 134 11.77 3.49 -4.49
N ILE A 135 11.86 3.63 -5.81
CA ILE A 135 11.17 2.74 -6.74
C ILE A 135 12.15 1.62 -7.10
N ASP A 136 11.95 0.47 -6.49
CA ASP A 136 12.83 -0.69 -6.63
C ASP A 136 12.15 -1.97 -6.07
N ASP A 137 12.73 -3.13 -6.39
CA ASP A 137 12.40 -4.40 -5.75
C ASP A 137 12.82 -4.37 -4.26
N GLY A 138 11.86 -4.59 -3.37
CA GLY A 138 12.07 -4.57 -1.91
C GLY A 138 13.10 -5.61 -1.45
N MET A 139 13.12 -6.80 -2.04
CA MET A 139 14.09 -7.85 -1.71
C MET A 139 15.51 -7.44 -2.13
N ARG A 140 15.64 -6.85 -3.32
CA ARG A 140 16.91 -6.31 -3.81
C ARG A 140 17.40 -5.19 -2.90
N PHE A 141 16.52 -4.26 -2.54
CA PHE A 141 16.87 -3.17 -1.63
C PHE A 141 17.38 -3.69 -0.30
N VAL A 142 16.67 -4.62 0.35
CA VAL A 142 17.06 -5.18 1.65
C VAL A 142 18.40 -5.93 1.57
N ALA A 143 18.65 -6.64 0.46
CA ALA A 143 19.89 -7.38 0.25
C ALA A 143 21.11 -6.48 0.04
N THR A 144 20.94 -5.26 -0.46
CA THR A 144 22.03 -4.37 -0.87
C THR A 144 22.21 -3.14 0.02
N THR A 145 21.19 -2.76 0.80
CA THR A 145 21.26 -1.57 1.65
C THR A 145 22.22 -1.75 2.83
N GLU A 146 23.01 -0.71 3.09
CA GLU A 146 23.80 -0.61 4.33
C GLU A 146 23.04 0.09 5.46
N GLU A 147 21.86 0.63 5.16
CA GLU A 147 21.02 1.29 6.16
C GLU A 147 20.54 0.28 7.22
N ARG A 148 20.29 0.79 8.43
CA ARG A 148 19.72 0.03 9.53
C ARG A 148 18.41 0.67 9.96
N PHE A 149 17.40 -0.16 10.19
CA PHE A 149 16.06 0.25 10.55
C PHE A 149 15.70 -0.29 11.93
N ASP A 150 14.94 0.49 12.67
CA ASP A 150 14.42 0.11 13.99
C ASP A 150 13.15 -0.73 13.85
N VAL A 151 12.36 -0.43 12.81
CA VAL A 151 11.13 -1.16 12.46
C VAL A 151 11.09 -1.34 10.95
N ILE A 152 10.71 -2.54 10.51
CA ILE A 152 10.45 -2.88 9.12
C ILE A 152 8.98 -3.33 9.03
N ILE A 153 8.23 -2.68 8.15
CA ILE A 153 6.83 -3.00 7.85
C ILE A 153 6.80 -3.55 6.43
N SER A 154 6.32 -4.79 6.28
CA SER A 154 6.07 -5.36 4.95
C SER A 154 4.60 -5.21 4.62
N ASP A 155 4.33 -4.41 3.63
CA ASP A 155 3.01 -4.10 3.10
C ASP A 155 2.99 -4.46 1.60
N SER A 156 3.30 -5.71 1.33
CA SER A 156 3.32 -6.29 -0.01
C SER A 156 2.09 -7.15 -0.24
N THR A 157 1.83 -7.49 -1.50
CA THR A 157 0.76 -8.43 -1.86
C THR A 157 0.96 -9.77 -1.17
N ASP A 158 -0.15 -10.49 -0.92
CA ASP A 158 -0.11 -11.83 -0.34
C ASP A 158 0.75 -12.78 -1.21
N PRO A 159 1.57 -13.67 -0.60
CA PRO A 159 2.38 -14.64 -1.34
C PRO A 159 1.52 -15.82 -1.84
N ILE A 160 0.36 -15.52 -2.42
CA ILE A 160 -0.64 -16.49 -2.92
C ILE A 160 -1.19 -15.95 -4.24
N GLY A 161 -1.41 -16.83 -5.20
CA GLY A 161 -1.95 -16.45 -6.51
C GLY A 161 -0.98 -15.52 -7.28
N PRO A 162 -1.43 -14.37 -7.82
CA PRO A 162 -0.57 -13.48 -8.59
C PRO A 162 0.62 -12.91 -7.79
N GLY A 163 0.49 -12.76 -6.47
CA GLY A 163 1.56 -12.27 -5.59
C GLY A 163 2.64 -13.30 -5.22
N GLU A 164 2.51 -14.57 -5.66
CA GLU A 164 3.45 -15.64 -5.28
C GLU A 164 4.88 -15.41 -5.84
N VAL A 165 5.02 -14.57 -6.85
CA VAL A 165 6.29 -14.33 -7.57
C VAL A 165 6.85 -12.91 -7.36
N LEU A 166 6.22 -12.10 -6.51
CA LEU A 166 6.65 -10.73 -6.20
C LEU A 166 7.45 -10.67 -4.85
#